data_39b067e57d01fce7c3c8b128c6b1525f
#
_entry.id   39b067e57d01fce7c3c8b128c6b1525f
#
_cell.length_a   1.000
_cell.length_b   1.000
_cell.length_c   1.000
_cell.angle_alpha   90.00
_cell.angle_beta   90.00
_cell.angle_gamma   90.00
#
_symmetry.space_group_name_H-M   'P 1'
#
loop_
_entity.id
_entity.type
_entity.pdbx_description
1 polymer ?
#
loop_
_entity_poly.entity_id
_entity_poly.type
_entity_poly.pdbx_seq_one_letter_code
_entity_poly.pdbx_strand_id
1 'polypeptide(L)'
;MFWDKVNSYPKPLRLSILEGMFASLMFGGGMIFIVPFAVYLGANSFEVGLISALPALLAAWMQLGTLEFLKIFKNRKNTLVPTVFLQAASWLLIAAIPFIFPTNQIFWLIVITTVGTVAGSIGSPLWQSWMRSLTPSEILGEYFGIRNAITGAVVFSVMLGCGLLLNLFEPTLTLFAFVIIFLLSSLGRILSSFLFTKIEDPVVEIDSNEKIWIFDFIKELRQNNFGYFVLFGTLMTFAIALVGPFFSLYLLNNLGLQKDYFTYTIIICSSAAASLISMPYWGKIIDKYGTIKTLKATGLLASIYPFALILIRDPAGLIVAEFLSGIIFSGFNLCLASFIYESFKAEKIVKYASYQAALFGTATFVGIMISGYFQTFNFSFQILSNTFYIMCTVAIIIRLLVYLTLIKKINDVRETTPLKNDQLVIGVLTFEPVRETLLASATLLLTTTEKEFKTTVNTIEKIKDRGEEELKEGAMFVGELGNKGRKRIVKTAKDAEEFAVEGIERVEDFTLTGIERAEEMTIKGLKKAKNRIIREKEKRRSKGFI
;
A
#
# COMPACT_ATOMS: atom_id res chain seq x y z
N MET A 1 -6.83 14.67 23.42
CA MET A 1 -5.54 13.93 23.47
C MET A 1 -4.82 13.87 22.11
N PHE A 2 -5.42 13.35 21.01
CA PHE A 2 -4.75 13.26 19.69
C PHE A 2 -4.56 14.64 19.04
N TRP A 3 -5.61 15.44 18.93
CA TRP A 3 -5.55 16.81 18.39
C TRP A 3 -4.76 17.77 19.27
N ASP A 4 -4.77 17.61 20.60
CA ASP A 4 -3.96 18.39 21.52
C ASP A 4 -2.46 18.19 21.21
N LYS A 5 -2.07 16.95 20.87
CA LYS A 5 -0.73 16.61 20.48
C LYS A 5 -0.35 17.22 19.11
N VAL A 6 -1.24 17.21 18.14
CA VAL A 6 -1.03 17.91 16.86
C VAL A 6 -0.84 19.42 17.09
N ASN A 7 -1.63 20.00 17.98
CA ASN A 7 -1.54 21.43 18.33
C ASN A 7 -0.27 21.79 19.11
N SER A 8 0.38 20.83 19.79
CA SER A 8 1.64 21.05 20.49
C SER A 8 2.86 21.15 19.56
N TYR A 9 2.76 20.68 18.30
CA TYR A 9 3.86 20.79 17.35
C TYR A 9 4.11 22.23 16.89
N PRO A 10 5.36 22.59 16.56
CA PRO A 10 5.70 23.87 15.94
C PRO A 10 4.88 24.14 14.68
N LYS A 11 4.62 25.41 14.38
CA LYS A 11 3.79 25.84 13.24
C LYS A 11 4.19 25.20 11.90
N PRO A 12 5.49 25.08 11.51
CA PRO A 12 5.87 24.42 10.26
C PRO A 12 5.42 22.96 10.18
N LEU A 13 5.53 22.21 11.28
CA LEU A 13 5.13 20.80 11.34
C LEU A 13 3.61 20.64 11.28
N ARG A 14 2.84 21.52 11.92
CA ARG A 14 1.36 21.55 11.79
C ARG A 14 0.92 21.85 10.36
N LEU A 15 1.58 22.81 9.70
CA LEU A 15 1.31 23.14 8.30
C LEU A 15 1.62 21.95 7.38
N SER A 16 2.67 21.18 7.66
CA SER A 16 3.01 19.98 6.90
C SER A 16 1.96 18.85 7.07
N ILE A 17 1.35 18.71 8.26
CA ILE A 17 0.22 17.77 8.43
C ILE A 17 -0.96 18.22 7.58
N LEU A 18 -1.33 19.51 7.65
CA LEU A 18 -2.43 20.07 6.87
C LEU A 18 -2.18 19.97 5.36
N GLU A 19 -0.95 20.23 4.92
CA GLU A 19 -0.51 20.03 3.53
C GLU A 19 -0.73 18.58 3.09
N GLY A 20 -0.29 17.63 3.92
CA GLY A 20 -0.47 16.20 3.66
C GLY A 20 -1.93 15.78 3.57
N MET A 21 -2.82 16.36 4.38
CA MET A 21 -4.27 16.11 4.28
C MET A 21 -4.83 16.58 2.92
N PHE A 22 -4.45 17.78 2.44
CA PHE A 22 -4.87 18.24 1.11
C PHE A 22 -4.24 17.44 -0.02
N ALA A 23 -2.97 17.05 0.08
CA ALA A 23 -2.34 16.16 -0.89
C ALA A 23 -3.03 14.79 -0.96
N SER A 24 -3.60 14.32 0.15
CA SER A 24 -4.32 13.05 0.23
C SER A 24 -5.59 13.01 -0.62
N LEU A 25 -6.19 14.16 -0.97
CA LEU A 25 -7.31 14.24 -1.92
C LEU A 25 -6.90 13.72 -3.30
N MET A 26 -5.68 14.02 -3.74
CA MET A 26 -5.13 13.51 -4.99
C MET A 26 -4.78 12.01 -4.89
N PHE A 27 -4.17 11.58 -3.78
CA PHE A 27 -3.79 10.17 -3.64
C PHE A 27 -4.99 9.23 -3.54
N GLY A 28 -6.02 9.59 -2.76
CA GLY A 28 -7.23 8.79 -2.60
C GLY A 28 -8.23 8.92 -3.75
N GLY A 29 -8.25 10.06 -4.43
CA GLY A 29 -9.12 10.32 -5.59
C GLY A 29 -8.38 10.05 -6.90
N GLY A 30 -7.63 11.04 -7.39
CA GLY A 30 -7.05 11.03 -8.73
C GLY A 30 -6.24 9.79 -9.07
N MET A 31 -5.26 9.42 -8.24
CA MET A 31 -4.34 8.33 -8.57
C MET A 31 -5.02 6.96 -8.61
N ILE A 32 -5.99 6.71 -7.74
CA ILE A 32 -6.71 5.43 -7.69
C ILE A 32 -7.67 5.28 -8.88
N PHE A 33 -8.33 6.39 -9.28
CA PHE A 33 -9.37 6.36 -10.29
C PHE A 33 -8.88 6.67 -11.70
N ILE A 34 -7.57 6.84 -11.92
CA ILE A 34 -7.02 7.10 -13.27
C ILE A 34 -7.22 5.90 -14.21
N VAL A 35 -7.00 4.66 -13.73
CA VAL A 35 -7.23 3.44 -14.52
C VAL A 35 -8.72 3.21 -14.77
N PRO A 36 -9.62 3.28 -13.77
CA PRO A 36 -11.07 3.27 -14.01
C PRO A 36 -11.52 4.31 -15.03
N PHE A 37 -10.99 5.53 -14.99
CA PHE A 37 -11.31 6.57 -15.98
C PHE A 37 -10.80 6.23 -17.38
N ALA A 38 -9.59 5.69 -17.50
CA ALA A 38 -9.06 5.21 -18.78
C ALA A 38 -9.95 4.11 -19.40
N VAL A 39 -10.40 3.15 -18.57
CA VAL A 39 -11.33 2.10 -18.99
C VAL A 39 -12.69 2.70 -19.40
N TYR A 40 -13.21 3.68 -18.65
CA TYR A 40 -14.43 4.41 -19.01
C TYR A 40 -14.30 5.11 -20.36
N LEU A 41 -13.14 5.67 -20.69
CA LEU A 41 -12.85 6.28 -22.01
C LEU A 41 -12.61 5.25 -23.12
N GLY A 42 -12.63 3.94 -22.82
CA GLY A 42 -12.46 2.87 -23.79
C GLY A 42 -11.01 2.43 -24.01
N ALA A 43 -10.10 2.70 -23.06
CA ALA A 43 -8.71 2.27 -23.15
C ALA A 43 -8.59 0.73 -23.26
N ASN A 44 -7.78 0.28 -24.18
CA ASN A 44 -7.40 -1.13 -24.30
C ASN A 44 -6.33 -1.53 -23.25
N SER A 45 -6.03 -2.82 -23.14
CA SER A 45 -5.09 -3.34 -22.14
C SER A 45 -3.68 -2.77 -22.27
N PHE A 46 -3.20 -2.51 -23.50
CA PHE A 46 -1.89 -1.92 -23.73
C PHE A 46 -1.86 -0.45 -23.27
N GLU A 47 -2.91 0.31 -23.55
CA GLU A 47 -3.05 1.71 -23.13
C GLU A 47 -3.16 1.84 -21.61
N VAL A 48 -3.91 0.96 -20.93
CA VAL A 48 -3.96 0.86 -19.46
C VAL A 48 -2.56 0.55 -18.89
N GLY A 49 -1.83 -0.35 -19.56
CA GLY A 49 -0.44 -0.61 -19.25
C GLY A 49 0.42 0.64 -19.36
N LEU A 50 0.30 1.38 -20.46
CA LEU A 50 1.10 2.56 -20.74
C LEU A 50 0.81 3.72 -19.77
N ILE A 51 -0.46 3.95 -19.42
CA ILE A 51 -0.88 4.94 -18.40
C ILE A 51 -0.24 4.64 -17.05
N SER A 52 -0.10 3.37 -16.69
CA SER A 52 0.46 2.96 -15.40
C SER A 52 1.99 2.93 -15.40
N ALA A 53 2.61 2.53 -16.51
CA ALA A 53 4.03 2.23 -16.60
C ALA A 53 4.89 3.44 -16.98
N LEU A 54 4.48 4.22 -17.98
CA LEU A 54 5.28 5.33 -18.49
C LEU A 54 5.50 6.44 -17.46
N PRO A 55 4.47 6.89 -16.71
CA PRO A 55 4.67 7.85 -15.64
C PRO A 55 5.64 7.34 -14.57
N ALA A 56 5.53 6.07 -14.16
CA ALA A 56 6.38 5.47 -13.14
C ALA A 56 7.85 5.38 -13.58
N LEU A 57 8.11 4.98 -14.84
CA LEU A 57 9.44 4.94 -15.40
C LEU A 57 10.10 6.32 -15.40
N LEU A 58 9.45 7.29 -16.04
CA LEU A 58 10.01 8.63 -16.20
C LEU A 58 10.16 9.34 -14.84
N ALA A 59 9.23 9.13 -13.91
CA ALA A 59 9.33 9.62 -12.54
C ALA A 59 10.55 9.06 -11.80
N ALA A 60 10.80 7.75 -11.89
CA ALA A 60 11.93 7.10 -11.25
C ALA A 60 13.28 7.59 -11.79
N TRP A 61 13.39 7.75 -13.11
CA TRP A 61 14.61 8.30 -13.73
C TRP A 61 14.81 9.79 -13.46
N MET A 62 13.71 10.57 -13.40
CA MET A 62 13.78 12.00 -13.10
C MET A 62 14.26 12.28 -11.67
N GLN A 63 14.01 11.37 -10.73
CA GLN A 63 14.54 11.48 -9.37
C GLN A 63 16.08 11.48 -9.32
N LEU A 64 16.77 10.86 -10.28
CA LEU A 64 18.22 10.94 -10.38
C LEU A 64 18.70 12.37 -10.63
N GLY A 65 17.89 13.19 -11.33
CA GLY A 65 18.19 14.58 -11.65
C GLY A 65 17.75 15.58 -10.57
N THR A 66 17.15 15.17 -9.46
CA THR A 66 16.59 16.08 -8.44
C THR A 66 17.62 17.11 -7.91
N LEU A 67 18.89 16.69 -7.74
CA LEU A 67 19.95 17.59 -7.31
C LEU A 67 20.29 18.67 -8.34
N GLU A 68 20.20 18.36 -9.62
CA GLU A 68 20.42 19.34 -10.70
C GLU A 68 19.31 20.40 -10.72
N PHE A 69 18.06 20.01 -10.51
CA PHE A 69 16.95 20.94 -10.35
C PHE A 69 17.16 21.86 -9.13
N LEU A 70 17.67 21.29 -8.03
CA LEU A 70 17.97 22.10 -6.84
C LEU A 70 19.06 23.16 -7.10
N LYS A 71 20.09 22.84 -7.92
CA LYS A 71 21.11 23.81 -8.33
C LYS A 71 20.51 24.96 -9.13
N ILE A 72 19.57 24.65 -10.05
CA ILE A 72 18.90 25.65 -10.89
C ILE A 72 18.04 26.60 -10.04
N PHE A 73 17.22 26.05 -9.15
CA PHE A 73 16.24 26.82 -8.36
C PHE A 73 16.78 27.32 -7.00
N LYS A 74 18.01 26.97 -6.64
CA LYS A 74 18.80 27.42 -5.47
C LYS A 74 18.28 27.01 -4.10
N ASN A 75 17.00 26.68 -3.93
CA ASN A 75 16.45 26.17 -2.66
C ASN A 75 15.32 25.16 -2.87
N ARG A 76 15.05 24.36 -1.83
CA ARG A 76 14.06 23.27 -1.88
C ARG A 76 12.65 23.79 -2.14
N LYS A 77 12.27 24.88 -1.48
CA LYS A 77 10.96 25.51 -1.60
C LYS A 77 10.68 26.00 -3.02
N ASN A 78 11.64 26.71 -3.63
CA ASN A 78 11.50 27.24 -4.99
C ASN A 78 11.48 26.14 -6.05
N THR A 79 12.02 24.96 -5.77
CA THR A 79 11.93 23.80 -6.65
C THR A 79 10.60 23.07 -6.44
N LEU A 80 10.19 22.85 -5.18
CA LEU A 80 9.05 22.01 -4.86
C LEU A 80 7.71 22.68 -5.17
N VAL A 81 7.54 23.97 -4.87
CA VAL A 81 6.27 24.67 -5.07
C VAL A 81 5.82 24.66 -6.53
N PRO A 82 6.66 25.01 -7.53
CA PRO A 82 6.27 24.93 -8.95
C PRO A 82 5.96 23.50 -9.42
N THR A 83 6.72 22.48 -8.95
CA THR A 83 6.48 21.11 -9.36
C THR A 83 5.15 20.57 -8.83
N VAL A 84 4.79 20.91 -7.58
CA VAL A 84 3.49 20.57 -7.00
C VAL A 84 2.35 21.32 -7.70
N PHE A 85 2.56 22.58 -8.07
CA PHE A 85 1.58 23.34 -8.83
C PHE A 85 1.38 22.78 -10.25
N LEU A 86 2.45 22.38 -10.93
CA LEU A 86 2.37 21.71 -12.23
C LEU A 86 1.60 20.38 -12.13
N GLN A 87 1.82 19.62 -11.05
CA GLN A 87 1.03 18.42 -10.78
C GLN A 87 -0.45 18.74 -10.56
N ALA A 88 -0.78 19.83 -9.86
CA ALA A 88 -2.17 20.27 -9.67
C ALA A 88 -2.82 20.66 -11.00
N ALA A 89 -2.11 21.42 -11.85
CA ALA A 89 -2.55 21.79 -13.19
C ALA A 89 -2.79 20.55 -14.07
N SER A 90 -1.96 19.51 -13.94
CA SER A 90 -2.17 18.25 -14.67
C SER A 90 -3.50 17.59 -14.30
N TRP A 91 -3.89 17.57 -13.03
CA TRP A 91 -5.20 17.05 -12.61
C TRP A 91 -6.37 17.86 -13.16
N LEU A 92 -6.23 19.20 -13.22
CA LEU A 92 -7.23 20.06 -13.86
C LEU A 92 -7.37 19.75 -15.35
N LEU A 93 -6.25 19.57 -16.05
CA LEU A 93 -6.25 19.19 -17.46
C LEU A 93 -6.85 17.79 -17.68
N ILE A 94 -6.58 16.82 -16.80
CA ILE A 94 -7.21 15.48 -16.86
C ILE A 94 -8.72 15.59 -16.75
N ALA A 95 -9.24 16.40 -15.83
CA ALA A 95 -10.68 16.65 -15.70
C ALA A 95 -11.28 17.28 -16.97
N ALA A 96 -10.51 18.07 -17.70
CA ALA A 96 -10.93 18.78 -18.91
C ALA A 96 -10.80 17.96 -20.20
N ILE A 97 -10.09 16.81 -20.19
CA ILE A 97 -9.83 15.97 -21.38
C ILE A 97 -11.11 15.70 -22.21
N PRO A 98 -12.24 15.24 -21.61
CA PRO A 98 -13.42 14.89 -22.39
C PRO A 98 -14.04 16.08 -23.13
N PHE A 99 -13.78 17.30 -22.66
CA PHE A 99 -14.37 18.53 -23.20
C PHE A 99 -13.44 19.23 -24.20
N ILE A 100 -12.12 19.11 -24.03
CA ILE A 100 -11.11 19.79 -24.85
C ILE A 100 -10.67 18.91 -26.03
N PHE A 101 -10.57 17.59 -25.82
CA PHE A 101 -10.06 16.65 -26.82
C PHE A 101 -11.15 15.69 -27.28
N PRO A 102 -11.89 15.99 -28.35
CA PRO A 102 -12.95 15.11 -28.88
C PRO A 102 -12.39 13.79 -29.42
N THR A 103 -11.10 13.76 -29.80
CA THR A 103 -10.40 12.58 -30.30
C THR A 103 -9.11 12.35 -29.52
N ASN A 104 -8.60 11.11 -29.54
CA ASN A 104 -7.33 10.73 -28.90
C ASN A 104 -7.27 11.04 -27.37
N GLN A 105 -8.39 10.93 -26.68
CA GLN A 105 -8.48 11.24 -25.24
C GLN A 105 -7.47 10.43 -24.40
N ILE A 106 -7.28 9.16 -24.72
CA ILE A 106 -6.37 8.27 -24.02
C ILE A 106 -4.91 8.70 -24.21
N PHE A 107 -4.52 9.13 -25.41
CA PHE A 107 -3.19 9.68 -25.65
C PHE A 107 -2.92 10.89 -24.76
N TRP A 108 -3.83 11.85 -24.70
CA TRP A 108 -3.69 13.03 -23.84
C TRP A 108 -3.71 12.67 -22.36
N LEU A 109 -4.51 11.67 -21.96
CA LEU A 109 -4.50 11.16 -20.60
C LEU A 109 -3.12 10.60 -20.21
N ILE A 110 -2.48 9.81 -21.07
CA ILE A 110 -1.13 9.29 -20.88
C ILE A 110 -0.12 10.45 -20.73
N VAL A 111 -0.15 11.41 -21.65
CA VAL A 111 0.81 12.53 -21.66
C VAL A 111 0.67 13.38 -20.41
N ILE A 112 -0.55 13.81 -20.07
CA ILE A 112 -0.81 14.72 -18.94
C ILE A 112 -0.54 14.02 -17.61
N THR A 113 -0.94 12.74 -17.47
CA THR A 113 -0.63 11.94 -16.28
C THR A 113 0.88 11.78 -16.10
N THR A 114 1.61 11.55 -17.20
CA THR A 114 3.06 11.43 -17.17
C THR A 114 3.73 12.73 -16.71
N VAL A 115 3.34 13.87 -17.27
CA VAL A 115 3.87 15.19 -16.87
C VAL A 115 3.61 15.46 -15.39
N GLY A 116 2.37 15.22 -14.92
CA GLY A 116 2.01 15.44 -13.52
C GLY A 116 2.78 14.52 -12.55
N THR A 117 2.95 13.24 -12.91
CA THR A 117 3.68 12.27 -12.08
C THR A 117 5.17 12.60 -12.02
N VAL A 118 5.77 12.94 -13.14
CA VAL A 118 7.18 13.36 -13.23
C VAL A 118 7.41 14.64 -12.41
N ALA A 119 6.54 15.63 -12.54
CA ALA A 119 6.62 16.86 -11.75
C ALA A 119 6.60 16.56 -10.23
N GLY A 120 5.64 15.74 -9.78
CA GLY A 120 5.55 15.34 -8.38
C GLY A 120 6.77 14.55 -7.88
N SER A 121 7.38 13.73 -8.74
CA SER A 121 8.54 12.89 -8.38
C SER A 121 9.80 13.70 -8.08
N ILE A 122 10.03 14.82 -8.75
CA ILE A 122 11.15 15.74 -8.49
C ILE A 122 11.04 16.31 -7.06
N GLY A 123 9.83 16.62 -6.62
CA GLY A 123 9.59 17.20 -5.30
C GLY A 123 9.76 16.21 -4.14
N SER A 124 9.61 14.91 -4.36
CA SER A 124 9.57 13.90 -3.29
C SER A 124 10.86 13.83 -2.46
N PRO A 125 12.07 13.70 -3.02
CA PRO A 125 13.31 13.67 -2.24
C PRO A 125 13.59 15.02 -1.54
N LEU A 126 13.23 16.14 -2.17
CA LEU A 126 13.36 17.47 -1.60
C LEU A 126 12.46 17.65 -0.38
N TRP A 127 11.22 17.19 -0.47
CA TRP A 127 10.28 17.20 0.65
C TRP A 127 10.81 16.37 1.82
N GLN A 128 11.34 15.16 1.57
CA GLN A 128 11.92 14.32 2.62
C GLN A 128 13.08 15.01 3.34
N SER A 129 14.00 15.61 2.57
CA SER A 129 15.12 16.40 3.11
C SER A 129 14.62 17.62 3.91
N TRP A 130 13.61 18.31 3.41
CA TRP A 130 13.02 19.47 4.07
C TRP A 130 12.37 19.11 5.40
N MET A 131 11.50 18.10 5.41
CA MET A 131 10.85 17.62 6.63
C MET A 131 11.86 17.08 7.66
N ARG A 132 12.93 16.43 7.20
CA ARG A 132 14.00 15.97 8.11
C ARG A 132 14.72 17.15 8.81
N SER A 133 14.93 18.27 8.11
CA SER A 133 15.55 19.46 8.72
C SER A 133 14.63 20.25 9.63
N LEU A 134 13.30 20.10 9.49
CA LEU A 134 12.31 20.77 10.34
C LEU A 134 11.95 19.96 11.59
N THR A 135 12.17 18.64 11.56
CA THR A 135 11.72 17.76 12.64
C THR A 135 12.89 17.37 13.54
N PRO A 136 12.87 17.74 14.84
CA PRO A 136 13.87 17.30 15.81
C PRO A 136 13.99 15.77 15.84
N SER A 137 15.19 15.27 16.07
CA SER A 137 15.50 13.82 16.05
C SER A 137 14.68 13.06 17.10
N GLU A 138 14.42 13.68 18.24
CA GLU A 138 13.73 13.11 19.41
C GLU A 138 12.26 12.78 19.13
N ILE A 139 11.62 13.54 18.25
CA ILE A 139 10.19 13.39 17.92
C ILE A 139 9.96 12.88 16.49
N LEU A 140 11.01 12.58 15.73
CA LEU A 140 10.93 12.25 14.31
C LEU A 140 9.97 11.11 14.02
N GLY A 141 10.16 9.99 14.69
CA GLY A 141 9.31 8.78 14.50
C GLY A 141 7.87 9.03 14.91
N GLU A 142 7.66 9.71 16.04
CA GLU A 142 6.34 10.06 16.54
C GLU A 142 5.60 11.00 15.58
N TYR A 143 6.26 12.07 15.14
CA TYR A 143 5.68 13.03 14.20
C TYR A 143 5.25 12.38 12.88
N PHE A 144 6.15 11.61 12.25
CA PHE A 144 5.80 10.93 11.00
C PHE A 144 4.75 9.84 11.20
N GLY A 145 4.74 9.17 12.35
CA GLY A 145 3.69 8.22 12.72
C GLY A 145 2.30 8.88 12.75
N ILE A 146 2.17 10.01 13.45
CA ILE A 146 0.92 10.78 13.54
C ILE A 146 0.54 11.37 12.19
N ARG A 147 1.49 11.98 11.47
CA ARG A 147 1.25 12.54 10.13
C ARG A 147 0.74 11.48 9.16
N ASN A 148 1.41 10.33 9.09
CA ASN A 148 1.02 9.24 8.18
C ASN A 148 -0.31 8.62 8.56
N ALA A 149 -0.65 8.52 9.84
CA ALA A 149 -1.96 8.05 10.30
C ALA A 149 -3.08 9.00 9.84
N ILE A 150 -2.89 10.33 10.00
CA ILE A 150 -3.88 11.33 9.56
C ILE A 150 -4.03 11.30 8.04
N THR A 151 -2.92 11.39 7.30
CA THR A 151 -2.96 11.42 5.83
C THR A 151 -3.50 10.12 5.26
N GLY A 152 -3.14 8.98 5.84
CA GLY A 152 -3.68 7.67 5.46
C GLY A 152 -5.19 7.54 5.70
N ALA A 153 -5.68 8.05 6.83
CA ALA A 153 -7.12 8.09 7.10
C ALA A 153 -7.87 8.99 6.10
N VAL A 154 -7.28 10.13 5.71
CA VAL A 154 -7.86 11.00 4.68
C VAL A 154 -7.86 10.31 3.32
N VAL A 155 -6.74 9.68 2.90
CA VAL A 155 -6.68 8.89 1.64
C VAL A 155 -7.78 7.84 1.60
N PHE A 156 -7.92 7.05 2.67
CA PHE A 156 -8.92 6.01 2.77
C PHE A 156 -10.36 6.56 2.68
N SER A 157 -10.65 7.64 3.42
CA SER A 157 -11.98 8.28 3.40
C SER A 157 -12.32 8.86 2.03
N VAL A 158 -11.35 9.52 1.38
CA VAL A 158 -11.51 10.08 0.02
C VAL A 158 -11.76 8.97 -1.00
N MET A 159 -11.02 7.87 -0.92
CA MET A 159 -11.14 6.72 -1.80
C MET A 159 -12.55 6.11 -1.72
N LEU A 160 -13.06 5.87 -0.49
CA LEU A 160 -14.43 5.40 -0.29
C LEU A 160 -15.47 6.42 -0.79
N GLY A 161 -15.27 7.70 -0.49
CA GLY A 161 -16.17 8.78 -0.94
C GLY A 161 -16.21 8.88 -2.46
N CYS A 162 -15.09 8.74 -3.15
CA CYS A 162 -15.03 8.74 -4.62
C CYS A 162 -15.73 7.51 -5.24
N GLY A 163 -15.55 6.31 -4.65
CA GLY A 163 -16.27 5.11 -5.09
C GLY A 163 -17.77 5.23 -4.92
N LEU A 164 -18.22 5.79 -3.78
CA LEU A 164 -19.62 6.07 -3.54
C LEU A 164 -20.16 7.13 -4.51
N LEU A 165 -19.39 8.20 -4.77
CA LEU A 165 -19.76 9.23 -5.74
C LEU A 165 -19.98 8.64 -7.14
N LEU A 166 -19.06 7.81 -7.61
CA LEU A 166 -19.20 7.13 -8.91
C LEU A 166 -20.44 6.25 -8.96
N ASN A 167 -20.74 5.53 -7.89
CA ASN A 167 -21.94 4.68 -7.81
C ASN A 167 -23.25 5.48 -7.80
N LEU A 168 -23.26 6.62 -7.11
CA LEU A 168 -24.46 7.49 -7.04
C LEU A 168 -24.78 8.17 -8.39
N PHE A 169 -23.77 8.38 -9.25
CA PHE A 169 -23.92 9.06 -10.54
C PHE A 169 -24.10 8.11 -11.73
N GLU A 170 -24.21 6.79 -11.48
CA GLU A 170 -24.50 5.82 -12.55
C GLU A 170 -25.96 5.87 -13.00
N PRO A 171 -26.23 5.49 -14.26
CA PRO A 171 -25.32 5.23 -15.38
C PRO A 171 -25.04 6.45 -16.27
N THR A 172 -25.85 7.53 -16.15
CA THR A 172 -25.88 8.64 -17.13
C THR A 172 -24.88 9.75 -16.86
N LEU A 173 -24.43 9.90 -15.62
CA LEU A 173 -23.59 11.01 -15.16
C LEU A 173 -22.19 10.58 -14.67
N THR A 174 -21.76 9.35 -14.95
CA THR A 174 -20.46 8.80 -14.52
C THR A 174 -19.29 9.68 -14.94
N LEU A 175 -19.34 10.28 -16.14
CA LEU A 175 -18.32 11.23 -16.58
C LEU A 175 -18.17 12.41 -15.62
N PHE A 176 -19.29 13.00 -15.17
CA PHE A 176 -19.24 14.14 -14.24
C PHE A 176 -18.68 13.73 -12.87
N ALA A 177 -18.95 12.52 -12.41
CA ALA A 177 -18.36 11.99 -11.19
C ALA A 177 -16.82 11.92 -11.30
N PHE A 178 -16.26 11.40 -12.40
CA PHE A 178 -14.82 11.43 -12.66
C PHE A 178 -14.26 12.85 -12.71
N VAL A 179 -14.95 13.76 -13.38
CA VAL A 179 -14.56 15.18 -13.43
C VAL A 179 -14.49 15.79 -12.03
N ILE A 180 -15.50 15.55 -11.18
CA ILE A 180 -15.51 16.01 -9.78
C ILE A 180 -14.31 15.45 -9.01
N ILE A 181 -14.01 14.16 -9.15
CA ILE A 181 -12.86 13.51 -8.49
C ILE A 181 -11.55 14.18 -8.89
N PHE A 182 -11.33 14.45 -10.17
CA PHE A 182 -10.11 15.08 -10.64
C PHE A 182 -10.02 16.57 -10.30
N LEU A 183 -11.14 17.29 -10.29
CA LEU A 183 -11.20 18.66 -9.78
C LEU A 183 -10.88 18.73 -8.30
N LEU A 184 -11.41 17.81 -7.49
CA LEU A 184 -11.08 17.69 -6.07
C LEU A 184 -9.59 17.39 -5.85
N SER A 185 -9.01 16.52 -6.68
CA SER A 185 -7.58 16.19 -6.66
C SER A 185 -6.71 17.40 -7.03
N SER A 186 -7.12 18.16 -8.06
CA SER A 186 -6.47 19.41 -8.45
C SER A 186 -6.53 20.46 -7.34
N LEU A 187 -7.72 20.71 -6.78
CA LEU A 187 -7.92 21.65 -5.67
C LEU A 187 -7.06 21.27 -4.46
N GLY A 188 -7.04 19.99 -4.10
CA GLY A 188 -6.21 19.50 -3.02
C GLY A 188 -4.73 19.81 -3.24
N ARG A 189 -4.21 19.59 -4.45
CA ARG A 189 -2.81 19.90 -4.78
C ARG A 189 -2.51 21.40 -4.89
N ILE A 190 -3.45 22.21 -5.34
CA ILE A 190 -3.32 23.69 -5.31
C ILE A 190 -3.18 24.18 -3.86
N LEU A 191 -4.06 23.71 -2.96
CA LEU A 191 -4.01 24.06 -1.54
C LEU A 191 -2.73 23.55 -0.88
N SER A 192 -2.28 22.32 -1.22
CA SER A 192 -0.99 21.77 -0.80
C SER A 192 0.17 22.66 -1.24
N SER A 193 0.22 23.07 -2.52
CA SER A 193 1.23 23.98 -3.06
C SER A 193 1.26 25.32 -2.32
N PHE A 194 0.09 25.88 -2.05
CA PHE A 194 -0.02 27.12 -1.29
C PHE A 194 0.48 26.97 0.15
N LEU A 195 0.21 25.86 0.82
CA LEU A 195 0.72 25.60 2.17
C LEU A 195 2.25 25.48 2.20
N PHE A 196 2.87 24.89 1.19
CA PHE A 196 4.33 24.86 1.08
C PHE A 196 4.96 26.26 1.04
N THR A 197 4.29 27.25 0.46
CA THR A 197 4.80 28.63 0.47
C THR A 197 4.87 29.22 1.88
N LYS A 198 4.07 28.72 2.83
CA LYS A 198 4.01 29.18 4.23
C LYS A 198 4.92 28.42 5.18
N ILE A 199 5.49 27.29 4.76
CA ILE A 199 6.45 26.52 5.55
C ILE A 199 7.82 27.16 5.39
N GLU A 200 8.53 27.38 6.50
CA GLU A 200 9.91 27.87 6.49
C GLU A 200 10.84 26.80 5.92
N ASP A 201 11.81 27.22 5.08
CA ASP A 201 12.85 26.34 4.52
C ASP A 201 14.21 26.71 5.16
N PRO A 202 14.67 25.94 6.16
CA PRO A 202 16.00 26.16 6.73
C PRO A 202 17.07 25.97 5.64
N VAL A 203 18.02 26.92 5.60
CA VAL A 203 19.15 26.82 4.68
C VAL A 203 19.98 25.59 5.04
N VAL A 204 20.09 24.66 4.12
CA VAL A 204 20.95 23.47 4.24
C VAL A 204 21.91 23.48 3.06
N GLU A 205 23.20 23.46 3.34
CA GLU A 205 24.21 23.21 2.32
C GLU A 205 24.11 21.76 1.87
N ILE A 206 23.67 21.54 0.64
CA ILE A 206 23.62 20.22 0.04
C ILE A 206 24.88 20.07 -0.80
N ASP A 207 25.77 19.15 -0.42
CA ASP A 207 26.93 18.82 -1.24
C ASP A 207 26.48 18.16 -2.54
N SER A 208 26.53 18.93 -3.61
CA SER A 208 26.02 18.57 -4.93
C SER A 208 27.10 17.96 -5.85
N ASN A 209 28.30 17.67 -5.35
CA ASN A 209 29.45 17.32 -6.17
C ASN A 209 29.55 15.81 -6.49
N GLU A 210 28.82 14.93 -5.84
CA GLU A 210 28.84 13.51 -6.19
C GLU A 210 28.08 13.25 -7.50
N LYS A 211 28.79 13.06 -8.60
CA LYS A 211 28.22 12.55 -9.87
C LYS A 211 27.71 11.12 -9.66
N ILE A 212 26.48 10.91 -10.06
CA ILE A 212 25.79 9.63 -9.94
C ILE A 212 25.91 8.87 -11.27
N TRP A 213 26.70 7.78 -11.29
CA TRP A 213 26.80 6.90 -12.45
C TRP A 213 26.08 5.57 -12.15
N ILE A 214 24.83 5.45 -12.59
CA ILE A 214 24.01 4.26 -12.37
C ILE A 214 24.61 3.02 -13.07
N PHE A 215 25.31 3.19 -14.18
CA PHE A 215 25.91 2.06 -14.92
C PHE A 215 27.01 1.36 -14.13
N ASP A 216 27.77 2.06 -13.31
CA ASP A 216 28.78 1.43 -12.45
C ASP A 216 28.12 0.62 -11.34
N PHE A 217 27.02 1.14 -10.77
CA PHE A 217 26.23 0.38 -9.80
C PHE A 217 25.63 -0.91 -10.40
N ILE A 218 25.16 -0.86 -11.66
CA ILE A 218 24.63 -2.05 -12.35
C ILE A 218 25.70 -3.14 -12.48
N LYS A 219 26.97 -2.79 -12.72
CA LYS A 219 28.09 -3.76 -12.77
C LYS A 219 28.34 -4.42 -11.40
N GLU A 220 28.07 -3.70 -10.31
CA GLU A 220 28.28 -4.16 -8.94
C GLU A 220 27.12 -5.00 -8.36
N LEU A 221 25.97 -5.09 -9.04
CA LEU A 221 24.77 -5.76 -8.52
C LEU A 221 24.98 -7.22 -8.05
N ARG A 222 25.97 -7.93 -8.60
CA ARG A 222 26.28 -9.31 -8.23
C ARG A 222 27.53 -9.47 -7.35
N GLN A 223 28.11 -8.37 -6.87
CA GLN A 223 29.39 -8.39 -6.18
C GLN A 223 29.27 -8.22 -4.67
N ASN A 224 28.18 -7.62 -4.19
CA ASN A 224 27.98 -7.31 -2.78
C ASN A 224 26.57 -7.62 -2.29
N ASN A 225 26.37 -7.64 -0.97
CA ASN A 225 25.10 -7.98 -0.32
C ASN A 225 23.96 -7.06 -0.75
N PHE A 226 24.22 -5.74 -0.80
CA PHE A 226 23.23 -4.76 -1.23
C PHE A 226 22.86 -4.91 -2.71
N GLY A 227 23.85 -5.22 -3.56
CA GLY A 227 23.60 -5.49 -4.99
C GLY A 227 22.67 -6.69 -5.20
N TYR A 228 22.89 -7.81 -4.50
CA TYR A 228 21.97 -8.96 -4.55
C TYR A 228 20.57 -8.61 -4.04
N PHE A 229 20.47 -7.78 -2.99
CA PHE A 229 19.20 -7.29 -2.49
C PHE A 229 18.45 -6.44 -3.53
N VAL A 230 19.14 -5.48 -4.16
CA VAL A 230 18.53 -4.65 -5.23
C VAL A 230 18.13 -5.49 -6.43
N LEU A 231 18.96 -6.46 -6.82
CA LEU A 231 18.63 -7.39 -7.92
C LEU A 231 17.39 -8.23 -7.59
N PHE A 232 17.29 -8.76 -6.36
CA PHE A 232 16.10 -9.45 -5.89
C PHE A 232 14.86 -8.55 -5.94
N GLY A 233 14.94 -7.35 -5.36
CA GLY A 233 13.84 -6.37 -5.38
C GLY A 233 13.42 -5.97 -6.80
N THR A 234 14.37 -5.76 -7.70
CA THR A 234 14.13 -5.41 -9.11
C THR A 234 13.34 -6.50 -9.83
N LEU A 235 13.78 -7.76 -9.71
CA LEU A 235 13.11 -8.89 -10.37
C LEU A 235 11.76 -9.22 -9.72
N MET A 236 11.63 -9.07 -8.41
CA MET A 236 10.34 -9.19 -7.72
C MET A 236 9.37 -8.10 -8.17
N THR A 237 9.82 -6.84 -8.25
CA THR A 237 9.01 -5.72 -8.72
C THR A 237 8.56 -5.92 -10.18
N PHE A 238 9.45 -6.41 -11.05
CA PHE A 238 9.09 -6.82 -12.41
C PHE A 238 7.93 -7.81 -12.42
N ALA A 239 8.04 -8.88 -11.62
CA ALA A 239 7.03 -9.94 -11.59
C ALA A 239 5.72 -9.51 -10.87
N ILE A 240 5.78 -8.54 -9.93
CA ILE A 240 4.61 -7.90 -9.34
C ILE A 240 3.89 -7.05 -10.38
N ALA A 241 4.64 -6.32 -11.20
CA ALA A 241 4.12 -5.43 -12.22
C ALA A 241 3.39 -6.14 -13.37
N LEU A 242 3.63 -7.44 -13.59
CA LEU A 242 2.88 -8.25 -14.56
C LEU A 242 1.38 -8.35 -14.23
N VAL A 243 1.00 -8.18 -12.95
CA VAL A 243 -0.38 -8.40 -12.48
C VAL A 243 -1.05 -7.09 -12.05
N GLY A 244 -0.31 -6.19 -11.37
CA GLY A 244 -0.86 -5.06 -10.63
C GLY A 244 -1.90 -4.21 -11.39
N PRO A 245 -1.56 -3.46 -12.44
CA PRO A 245 -2.51 -2.60 -13.15
C PRO A 245 -3.66 -3.38 -13.82
N PHE A 246 -3.40 -4.61 -14.22
CA PHE A 246 -4.37 -5.46 -14.93
C PHE A 246 -5.38 -6.11 -13.99
N PHE A 247 -5.12 -6.13 -12.68
CA PHE A 247 -6.12 -6.50 -11.68
C PHE A 247 -7.30 -5.53 -11.69
N SER A 248 -7.04 -4.21 -11.75
CA SER A 248 -8.13 -3.22 -11.90
C SER A 248 -8.91 -3.42 -13.20
N LEU A 249 -8.22 -3.68 -14.31
CA LEU A 249 -8.87 -3.98 -15.59
C LEU A 249 -9.71 -5.25 -15.53
N TYR A 250 -9.20 -6.30 -14.87
CA TYR A 250 -9.92 -7.55 -14.63
C TYR A 250 -11.19 -7.34 -13.80
N LEU A 251 -11.11 -6.57 -12.70
CA LEU A 251 -12.27 -6.24 -11.86
C LEU A 251 -13.35 -5.50 -12.67
N LEU A 252 -12.95 -4.49 -13.44
CA LEU A 252 -13.88 -3.64 -14.18
C LEU A 252 -14.51 -4.37 -15.36
N ASN A 253 -13.71 -5.02 -16.20
CA ASN A 253 -14.18 -5.60 -17.46
C ASN A 253 -14.65 -7.05 -17.31
N ASN A 254 -13.87 -7.91 -16.64
CA ASN A 254 -14.18 -9.33 -16.58
C ASN A 254 -15.21 -9.68 -15.50
N LEU A 255 -15.17 -8.98 -14.36
CA LEU A 255 -16.18 -9.10 -13.31
C LEU A 255 -17.34 -8.12 -13.47
N GLY A 256 -17.28 -7.20 -14.44
CA GLY A 256 -18.33 -6.24 -14.75
C GLY A 256 -18.53 -5.14 -13.71
N LEU A 257 -17.54 -4.90 -12.82
CA LEU A 257 -17.63 -3.90 -11.77
C LEU A 257 -17.54 -2.45 -12.28
N GLN A 258 -17.41 -2.22 -13.58
CA GLN A 258 -17.64 -0.92 -14.20
C GLN A 258 -19.09 -0.40 -14.00
N LYS A 259 -20.02 -1.29 -13.60
CA LYS A 259 -21.40 -0.95 -13.23
C LYS A 259 -21.60 -0.83 -11.72
N ASP A 260 -20.57 -1.16 -10.91
CA ASP A 260 -20.56 -1.09 -9.45
C ASP A 260 -19.18 -0.64 -8.95
N TYR A 261 -18.87 0.63 -9.15
CA TYR A 261 -17.61 1.23 -8.69
C TYR A 261 -17.46 1.21 -7.17
N PHE A 262 -18.56 1.10 -6.42
CA PHE A 262 -18.48 1.00 -4.97
C PHE A 262 -17.86 -0.32 -4.53
N THR A 263 -18.34 -1.46 -5.06
CA THR A 263 -17.74 -2.79 -4.81
C THR A 263 -16.29 -2.85 -5.30
N TYR A 264 -15.98 -2.31 -6.50
CA TYR A 264 -14.60 -2.16 -6.96
C TYR A 264 -13.74 -1.42 -5.93
N THR A 265 -14.23 -0.30 -5.42
CA THR A 265 -13.51 0.52 -4.45
C THR A 265 -13.31 -0.20 -3.13
N ILE A 266 -14.31 -0.93 -2.61
CA ILE A 266 -14.16 -1.72 -1.38
C ILE A 266 -13.06 -2.78 -1.53
N ILE A 267 -12.98 -3.48 -2.67
CA ILE A 267 -11.93 -4.47 -2.94
C ILE A 267 -10.55 -3.80 -2.85
N ILE A 268 -10.33 -2.68 -3.54
CA ILE A 268 -9.04 -1.98 -3.53
C ILE A 268 -8.75 -1.36 -2.15
N CYS A 269 -9.76 -0.80 -1.49
CA CYS A 269 -9.64 -0.22 -0.15
C CYS A 269 -9.24 -1.23 0.91
N SER A 270 -9.65 -2.49 0.78
CA SER A 270 -9.34 -3.54 1.76
C SER A 270 -7.83 -3.75 1.89
N SER A 271 -7.09 -3.75 0.77
CA SER A 271 -5.64 -3.83 0.76
C SER A 271 -4.97 -2.61 1.43
N ALA A 272 -5.47 -1.41 1.13
CA ALA A 272 -4.95 -0.17 1.73
C ALA A 272 -5.20 -0.14 3.25
N ALA A 273 -6.40 -0.50 3.71
CA ALA A 273 -6.75 -0.58 5.13
C ALA A 273 -5.85 -1.58 5.86
N ALA A 274 -5.70 -2.79 5.32
CA ALA A 274 -4.86 -3.84 5.88
C ALA A 274 -3.39 -3.41 5.97
N SER A 275 -2.89 -2.71 4.95
CA SER A 275 -1.54 -2.15 4.93
C SER A 275 -1.33 -1.13 6.04
N LEU A 276 -2.25 -0.18 6.21
CA LEU A 276 -2.19 0.82 7.28
C LEU A 276 -2.19 0.19 8.68
N ILE A 277 -3.04 -0.81 8.89
CA ILE A 277 -3.16 -1.51 10.17
C ILE A 277 -1.90 -2.32 10.48
N SER A 278 -1.35 -3.05 9.50
CA SER A 278 -0.25 -3.99 9.71
C SER A 278 1.15 -3.35 9.72
N MET A 279 1.32 -2.17 9.11
CA MET A 279 2.62 -1.51 8.96
C MET A 279 3.39 -1.29 10.29
N PRO A 280 2.76 -0.82 11.40
CA PRO A 280 3.44 -0.68 12.69
C PRO A 280 3.96 -1.99 13.28
N TYR A 281 3.28 -3.12 12.99
CA TYR A 281 3.71 -4.45 13.44
C TYR A 281 4.91 -4.94 12.66
N TRP A 282 4.89 -4.74 11.35
CA TRP A 282 6.04 -5.07 10.52
C TRP A 282 7.29 -4.32 10.97
N GLY A 283 7.17 -3.04 11.38
CA GLY A 283 8.26 -2.29 11.99
C GLY A 283 8.84 -3.01 13.21
N LYS A 284 7.99 -3.39 14.18
CA LYS A 284 8.42 -4.13 15.37
C LYS A 284 9.05 -5.49 15.04
N ILE A 285 8.52 -6.21 14.05
CA ILE A 285 9.05 -7.49 13.60
C ILE A 285 10.44 -7.31 12.99
N ILE A 286 10.61 -6.30 12.13
CA ILE A 286 11.91 -5.96 11.52
C ILE A 286 12.93 -5.60 12.60
N ASP A 287 12.56 -4.76 13.57
CA ASP A 287 13.45 -4.37 14.66
C ASP A 287 13.89 -5.57 15.52
N LYS A 288 12.99 -6.52 15.76
CA LYS A 288 13.24 -7.69 16.62
C LYS A 288 13.99 -8.81 15.90
N TYR A 289 13.62 -9.10 14.66
CA TYR A 289 14.06 -10.31 13.95
C TYR A 289 14.96 -10.03 12.74
N GLY A 290 15.05 -8.78 12.31
CA GLY A 290 15.85 -8.33 11.17
C GLY A 290 15.10 -8.26 9.86
N THR A 291 15.63 -7.42 8.97
CA THR A 291 14.99 -7.11 7.67
C THR A 291 14.96 -8.32 6.75
N ILE A 292 16.04 -9.10 6.67
CA ILE A 292 16.13 -10.21 5.70
C ILE A 292 15.29 -11.41 6.11
N LYS A 293 15.17 -11.70 7.40
CA LYS A 293 14.28 -12.78 7.86
C LYS A 293 12.82 -12.43 7.58
N THR A 294 12.43 -11.18 7.84
CA THR A 294 11.09 -10.69 7.53
C THR A 294 10.84 -10.69 6.01
N LEU A 295 11.84 -10.30 5.21
CA LEU A 295 11.77 -10.36 3.75
C LEU A 295 11.60 -11.79 3.22
N LYS A 296 12.23 -12.78 3.86
CA LYS A 296 12.05 -14.20 3.51
C LYS A 296 10.61 -14.64 3.69
N ALA A 297 9.97 -14.29 4.81
CA ALA A 297 8.57 -14.64 5.05
C ALA A 297 7.62 -13.90 4.11
N THR A 298 7.72 -12.58 4.06
CA THR A 298 6.84 -11.75 3.22
C THR A 298 7.06 -11.96 1.73
N GLY A 299 8.30 -12.16 1.29
CA GLY A 299 8.65 -12.44 -0.10
C GLY A 299 8.13 -13.78 -0.60
N LEU A 300 8.11 -14.83 0.25
CA LEU A 300 7.47 -16.10 -0.08
C LEU A 300 5.96 -15.94 -0.26
N LEU A 301 5.30 -15.30 0.71
CA LEU A 301 3.86 -15.05 0.65
C LEU A 301 3.48 -14.17 -0.53
N ALA A 302 4.24 -13.10 -0.81
CA ALA A 302 4.05 -12.26 -1.99
C ALA A 302 4.24 -13.04 -3.31
N SER A 303 5.09 -14.09 -3.32
CA SER A 303 5.28 -14.94 -4.50
C SER A 303 4.07 -15.82 -4.80
N ILE A 304 3.38 -16.29 -3.76
CA ILE A 304 2.25 -17.21 -3.88
C ILE A 304 0.92 -16.46 -4.03
N TYR A 305 0.84 -15.21 -3.57
CA TYR A 305 -0.41 -14.44 -3.53
C TYR A 305 -1.22 -14.45 -4.84
N PRO A 306 -0.66 -14.34 -6.08
CA PRO A 306 -1.47 -14.33 -7.29
C PRO A 306 -2.25 -15.63 -7.51
N PHE A 307 -1.90 -16.72 -6.81
CA PHE A 307 -2.68 -17.94 -6.82
C PHE A 307 -4.10 -17.74 -6.24
N ALA A 308 -4.23 -16.88 -5.22
CA ALA A 308 -5.54 -16.49 -4.67
C ALA A 308 -6.41 -15.81 -5.74
N LEU A 309 -5.82 -14.94 -6.57
CA LEU A 309 -6.54 -14.24 -7.65
C LEU A 309 -7.01 -15.19 -8.78
N ILE A 310 -6.36 -16.35 -8.95
CA ILE A 310 -6.78 -17.36 -9.92
C ILE A 310 -7.99 -18.16 -9.39
N LEU A 311 -8.01 -18.43 -8.09
CA LEU A 311 -9.02 -19.30 -7.45
C LEU A 311 -10.30 -18.53 -7.09
N ILE A 312 -10.17 -17.29 -6.61
CA ILE A 312 -11.25 -16.49 -6.06
C ILE A 312 -11.80 -15.59 -7.16
N ARG A 313 -13.10 -15.67 -7.40
CA ARG A 313 -13.78 -14.91 -8.47
C ARG A 313 -14.94 -14.07 -7.96
N ASP A 314 -15.41 -14.34 -6.76
CA ASP A 314 -16.50 -13.59 -6.13
C ASP A 314 -15.96 -12.33 -5.42
N PRO A 315 -16.70 -11.22 -5.41
CA PRO A 315 -16.26 -9.97 -4.80
C PRO A 315 -15.95 -10.09 -3.31
N ALA A 316 -16.71 -10.86 -2.55
CA ALA A 316 -16.49 -11.03 -1.11
C ALA A 316 -15.16 -11.75 -0.82
N GLY A 317 -14.87 -12.83 -1.54
CA GLY A 317 -13.58 -13.50 -1.45
C GLY A 317 -12.41 -12.62 -1.90
N LEU A 318 -12.61 -11.78 -2.93
CA LEU A 318 -11.58 -10.83 -3.38
C LEU A 318 -11.29 -9.74 -2.34
N ILE A 319 -12.30 -9.29 -1.57
CA ILE A 319 -12.09 -8.37 -0.44
C ILE A 319 -11.14 -9.00 0.59
N VAL A 320 -11.36 -10.27 0.95
CA VAL A 320 -10.51 -11.01 1.88
C VAL A 320 -9.10 -11.21 1.28
N ALA A 321 -9.00 -11.62 0.03
CA ALA A 321 -7.72 -11.82 -0.64
C ALA A 321 -6.90 -10.52 -0.71
N GLU A 322 -7.53 -9.39 -1.05
CA GLU A 322 -6.88 -8.08 -1.06
C GLU A 322 -6.51 -7.59 0.33
N PHE A 323 -7.32 -7.87 1.34
CA PHE A 323 -6.95 -7.60 2.73
C PHE A 323 -5.67 -8.35 3.12
N LEU A 324 -5.56 -9.63 2.80
CA LEU A 324 -4.33 -10.42 3.00
C LEU A 324 -3.15 -9.88 2.20
N SER A 325 -3.38 -9.51 0.95
CA SER A 325 -2.41 -8.83 0.09
C SER A 325 -1.83 -7.58 0.78
N GLY A 326 -2.69 -6.72 1.33
CA GLY A 326 -2.27 -5.51 2.05
C GLY A 326 -1.32 -5.80 3.21
N ILE A 327 -1.59 -6.85 4.00
CA ILE A 327 -0.71 -7.29 5.09
C ILE A 327 0.64 -7.75 4.54
N ILE A 328 0.64 -8.61 3.53
CA ILE A 328 1.85 -9.19 2.95
C ILE A 328 2.73 -8.12 2.31
N PHE A 329 2.14 -7.30 1.45
CA PHE A 329 2.90 -6.29 0.70
C PHE A 329 3.35 -5.11 1.55
N SER A 330 2.65 -4.76 2.64
CA SER A 330 3.14 -3.74 3.57
C SER A 330 4.45 -4.17 4.24
N GLY A 331 4.56 -5.42 4.70
CA GLY A 331 5.79 -5.97 5.25
C GLY A 331 6.90 -6.09 4.21
N PHE A 332 6.58 -6.59 3.01
CA PHE A 332 7.51 -6.70 1.91
C PHE A 332 8.12 -5.34 1.52
N ASN A 333 7.28 -4.34 1.29
CA ASN A 333 7.71 -2.99 0.91
C ASN A 333 8.49 -2.31 2.03
N LEU A 334 8.11 -2.51 3.29
CA LEU A 334 8.84 -1.98 4.43
C LEU A 334 10.26 -2.58 4.51
N CYS A 335 10.42 -3.88 4.24
CA CYS A 335 11.75 -4.52 4.15
C CYS A 335 12.58 -3.91 3.01
N LEU A 336 11.98 -3.69 1.83
CA LEU A 336 12.67 -3.07 0.69
C LEU A 336 13.14 -1.64 1.01
N ALA A 337 12.37 -0.89 1.79
CA ALA A 337 12.75 0.46 2.21
C ALA A 337 13.80 0.44 3.35
N SER A 338 13.64 -0.43 4.35
CA SER A 338 14.48 -0.45 5.56
C SER A 338 15.91 -0.90 5.30
N PHE A 339 16.14 -1.84 4.38
CA PHE A 339 17.47 -2.41 4.12
C PHE A 339 18.50 -1.38 3.66
N ILE A 340 18.07 -0.32 2.96
CA ILE A 340 18.97 0.79 2.56
C ILE A 340 19.51 1.49 3.80
N TYR A 341 18.65 1.78 4.77
CA TYR A 341 19.03 2.47 6.01
C TYR A 341 19.95 1.62 6.89
N GLU A 342 19.86 0.29 6.79
CA GLU A 342 20.75 -0.63 7.49
C GLU A 342 22.11 -0.78 6.78
N SER A 343 22.13 -0.64 5.45
CA SER A 343 23.32 -0.90 4.62
C SER A 343 24.23 0.31 4.49
N PHE A 344 23.74 1.53 4.63
CA PHE A 344 24.50 2.76 4.33
C PHE A 344 24.37 3.84 5.40
N LYS A 345 25.45 4.66 5.53
CA LYS A 345 25.42 5.92 6.25
C LYS A 345 24.55 6.96 5.52
N ALA A 346 24.04 7.94 6.25
CA ALA A 346 23.11 8.96 5.76
C ALA A 346 23.54 9.63 4.44
N GLU A 347 24.85 9.91 4.30
CA GLU A 347 25.44 10.58 3.12
C GLU A 347 25.24 9.78 1.82
N LYS A 348 25.22 8.44 1.90
CA LYS A 348 25.10 7.55 0.73
C LYS A 348 23.68 7.08 0.45
N ILE A 349 22.76 7.25 1.40
CA ILE A 349 21.38 6.76 1.30
C ILE A 349 20.69 7.34 0.06
N VAL A 350 20.77 8.67 -0.15
CA VAL A 350 20.11 9.34 -1.29
C VAL A 350 20.55 8.74 -2.62
N LYS A 351 21.85 8.52 -2.78
CA LYS A 351 22.45 7.95 -3.99
C LYS A 351 21.92 6.53 -4.28
N TYR A 352 22.04 5.63 -3.31
CA TYR A 352 21.66 4.22 -3.51
C TYR A 352 20.13 4.03 -3.56
N ALA A 353 19.36 4.85 -2.85
CA ALA A 353 17.90 4.88 -2.97
C ALA A 353 17.46 5.33 -4.37
N SER A 354 18.12 6.32 -4.97
CA SER A 354 17.83 6.76 -6.33
C SER A 354 18.15 5.68 -7.37
N TYR A 355 19.26 4.94 -7.20
CA TYR A 355 19.59 3.80 -8.07
C TYR A 355 18.55 2.68 -7.96
N GLN A 356 18.17 2.33 -6.74
CA GLN A 356 17.10 1.35 -6.51
C GLN A 356 15.79 1.80 -7.15
N ALA A 357 15.38 3.05 -6.97
CA ALA A 357 14.16 3.59 -7.56
C ALA A 357 14.18 3.52 -9.10
N ALA A 358 15.29 3.89 -9.74
CA ALA A 358 15.45 3.82 -11.19
C ALA A 358 15.35 2.38 -11.71
N LEU A 359 15.99 1.42 -11.04
CA LEU A 359 15.92 0.01 -11.41
C LEU A 359 14.52 -0.57 -11.19
N PHE A 360 13.87 -0.26 -10.07
CA PHE A 360 12.52 -0.71 -9.78
C PHE A 360 11.50 -0.10 -10.76
N GLY A 361 11.63 1.21 -11.07
CA GLY A 361 10.78 1.87 -12.06
C GLY A 361 10.92 1.27 -13.46
N THR A 362 12.17 0.96 -13.87
CA THR A 362 12.44 0.28 -15.15
C THR A 362 11.85 -1.13 -15.16
N ALA A 363 12.02 -1.90 -14.09
CA ALA A 363 11.46 -3.24 -13.95
C ALA A 363 9.92 -3.21 -13.97
N THR A 364 9.31 -2.25 -13.30
CA THR A 364 7.86 -2.01 -13.32
C THR A 364 7.39 -1.73 -14.74
N PHE A 365 8.04 -0.80 -15.44
CA PHE A 365 7.69 -0.47 -16.82
C PHE A 365 7.75 -1.69 -17.74
N VAL A 366 8.86 -2.43 -17.72
CA VAL A 366 9.04 -3.62 -18.57
C VAL A 366 8.00 -4.69 -18.25
N GLY A 367 7.74 -4.95 -16.97
CA GLY A 367 6.73 -5.92 -16.53
C GLY A 367 5.32 -5.56 -17.00
N ILE A 368 4.91 -4.30 -16.81
CA ILE A 368 3.59 -3.82 -17.24
C ILE A 368 3.48 -3.86 -18.78
N MET A 369 4.51 -3.44 -19.52
CA MET A 369 4.47 -3.44 -20.98
C MET A 369 4.36 -4.84 -21.56
N ILE A 370 5.13 -5.80 -21.03
CA ILE A 370 5.02 -7.20 -21.42
C ILE A 370 3.62 -7.72 -21.16
N SER A 371 3.09 -7.54 -19.95
CA SER A 371 1.75 -8.01 -19.62
C SER A 371 0.66 -7.33 -20.45
N GLY A 372 0.75 -6.00 -20.65
CA GLY A 372 -0.17 -5.23 -21.48
C GLY A 372 -0.21 -5.71 -22.92
N TYR A 373 0.95 -5.99 -23.49
CA TYR A 373 1.06 -6.55 -24.85
C TYR A 373 0.42 -7.94 -24.92
N PHE A 374 0.74 -8.84 -23.99
CA PHE A 374 0.14 -10.17 -23.98
C PHE A 374 -1.37 -10.16 -23.74
N GLN A 375 -1.90 -9.21 -23.01
CA GLN A 375 -3.34 -9.09 -22.77
C GLN A 375 -4.13 -8.55 -23.96
N THR A 376 -3.48 -8.01 -25.00
CA THR A 376 -4.14 -7.69 -26.28
C THR A 376 -4.53 -8.97 -27.06
N PHE A 377 -3.83 -10.07 -26.81
CA PHE A 377 -4.10 -11.35 -27.46
C PHE A 377 -5.00 -12.22 -26.57
N ASN A 378 -6.24 -12.15 -26.56
CA ASN A 378 -7.19 -12.92 -25.74
C ASN A 378 -6.90 -14.44 -25.72
N PHE A 379 -5.74 -14.83 -25.14
CA PHE A 379 -5.37 -16.23 -24.99
C PHE A 379 -6.30 -16.90 -23.98
N SER A 380 -6.92 -18.01 -24.38
CA SER A 380 -7.70 -18.85 -23.48
C SER A 380 -7.23 -20.31 -23.61
N PHE A 381 -6.89 -20.90 -22.47
CA PHE A 381 -6.65 -22.35 -22.35
C PHE A 381 -7.78 -22.96 -21.51
N GLN A 382 -8.04 -24.27 -21.67
CA GLN A 382 -9.12 -24.95 -20.95
C GLN A 382 -9.14 -24.71 -19.43
N ILE A 383 -7.97 -24.56 -18.81
CA ILE A 383 -7.83 -24.34 -17.36
C ILE A 383 -7.71 -22.85 -17.02
N LEU A 384 -7.06 -22.06 -17.89
CA LEU A 384 -6.82 -20.63 -17.73
C LEU A 384 -7.63 -19.87 -18.76
N SER A 385 -8.90 -19.63 -18.45
CA SER A 385 -9.89 -19.06 -19.38
C SER A 385 -9.67 -17.59 -19.74
N ASN A 386 -8.65 -16.93 -19.16
CA ASN A 386 -8.38 -15.50 -19.36
C ASN A 386 -6.87 -15.24 -19.33
N THR A 387 -6.40 -14.34 -20.18
CA THR A 387 -4.99 -13.90 -20.23
C THR A 387 -4.49 -13.37 -18.90
N PHE A 388 -5.36 -12.73 -18.09
CA PHE A 388 -5.01 -12.27 -16.74
C PHE A 388 -4.53 -13.44 -15.84
N TYR A 389 -5.22 -14.59 -15.85
CA TYR A 389 -4.80 -15.76 -15.07
C TYR A 389 -3.49 -16.38 -15.57
N ILE A 390 -3.24 -16.29 -16.88
CA ILE A 390 -1.96 -16.70 -17.46
C ILE A 390 -0.84 -15.82 -16.91
N MET A 391 -1.05 -14.51 -16.89
CA MET A 391 -0.07 -13.56 -16.33
C MET A 391 0.13 -13.75 -14.82
N CYS A 392 -0.91 -14.06 -14.06
CA CYS A 392 -0.78 -14.47 -12.66
C CYS A 392 0.11 -15.71 -12.50
N THR A 393 -0.10 -16.73 -13.32
CA THR A 393 0.70 -17.98 -13.30
C THR A 393 2.17 -17.70 -13.65
N VAL A 394 2.43 -16.92 -14.69
CA VAL A 394 3.79 -16.49 -15.07
C VAL A 394 4.44 -15.71 -13.94
N ALA A 395 3.70 -14.79 -13.32
CA ALA A 395 4.19 -14.01 -12.19
C ALA A 395 4.56 -14.89 -10.99
N ILE A 396 3.75 -15.90 -10.65
CA ILE A 396 4.05 -16.87 -9.58
C ILE A 396 5.38 -17.59 -9.88
N ILE A 397 5.52 -18.12 -11.09
CA ILE A 397 6.72 -18.87 -11.50
C ILE A 397 7.97 -17.97 -11.38
N ILE A 398 7.92 -16.76 -11.93
CA ILE A 398 9.06 -15.83 -11.88
C ILE A 398 9.37 -15.45 -10.43
N ARG A 399 8.37 -15.08 -9.61
CA ARG A 399 8.56 -14.69 -8.20
C ARG A 399 9.19 -15.84 -7.41
N LEU A 400 8.70 -17.07 -7.57
CA LEU A 400 9.26 -18.24 -6.90
C LEU A 400 10.69 -18.54 -7.35
N LEU A 401 10.99 -18.45 -8.65
CA LEU A 401 12.36 -18.62 -9.15
C LEU A 401 13.30 -17.55 -8.58
N VAL A 402 12.90 -16.28 -8.59
CA VAL A 402 13.66 -15.18 -8.01
C VAL A 402 13.87 -15.40 -6.50
N TYR A 403 12.81 -15.76 -5.79
CA TYR A 403 12.88 -16.05 -4.37
C TYR A 403 13.87 -17.19 -4.06
N LEU A 404 13.72 -18.34 -4.71
CA LEU A 404 14.54 -19.53 -4.44
C LEU A 404 16.02 -19.34 -4.80
N THR A 405 16.31 -18.52 -5.82
CA THR A 405 17.69 -18.34 -6.33
C THR A 405 18.44 -17.20 -5.64
N LEU A 406 17.78 -16.10 -5.30
CA LEU A 406 18.45 -14.89 -4.82
C LEU A 406 18.35 -14.69 -3.31
N ILE A 407 17.24 -15.08 -2.66
CA ILE A 407 17.02 -14.80 -1.24
C ILE A 407 18.11 -15.39 -0.33
N LYS A 408 18.71 -16.52 -0.72
CA LYS A 408 19.79 -17.20 0.02
C LYS A 408 21.12 -16.45 -0.05
N LYS A 409 21.28 -15.54 -1.02
CA LYS A 409 22.51 -14.76 -1.24
C LYS A 409 22.53 -13.45 -0.46
N ILE A 410 21.41 -13.11 0.20
CA ILE A 410 21.23 -11.87 0.94
C ILE A 410 21.30 -12.19 2.43
N ASN A 411 22.16 -11.46 3.15
CA ASN A 411 22.38 -11.63 4.57
C ASN A 411 21.93 -10.40 5.36
N ASP A 412 21.51 -10.61 6.60
CA ASP A 412 21.21 -9.50 7.52
C ASP A 412 22.48 -8.68 7.79
N VAL A 413 22.31 -7.36 7.88
CA VAL A 413 23.41 -6.41 8.20
C VAL A 413 23.56 -6.25 9.71
N ARG A 414 22.47 -6.43 10.46
CA ARG A 414 22.44 -6.36 11.92
C ARG A 414 22.50 -7.76 12.54
N GLU A 415 23.12 -7.88 13.71
CA GLU A 415 22.96 -9.06 14.57
C GLU A 415 21.53 -9.08 15.13
N THR A 416 20.83 -10.16 14.88
CA THR A 416 19.41 -10.32 15.24
C THR A 416 19.17 -11.62 15.98
N THR A 417 18.10 -11.67 16.79
CA THR A 417 17.72 -12.88 17.54
C THR A 417 17.50 -14.07 16.60
N PRO A 418 18.08 -15.24 16.89
CA PRO A 418 17.91 -16.44 16.07
C PRO A 418 16.44 -16.92 16.15
N LEU A 419 15.74 -16.91 15.03
CA LEU A 419 14.40 -17.51 14.88
C LEU A 419 14.42 -18.48 13.69
N LYS A 420 13.66 -19.56 13.81
CA LYS A 420 13.40 -20.44 12.67
C LYS A 420 12.40 -19.76 11.73
N ASN A 421 12.67 -19.82 10.42
CA ASN A 421 11.82 -19.16 9.40
C ASN A 421 10.36 -19.65 9.40
N ASP A 422 10.12 -20.90 9.81
CA ASP A 422 8.81 -21.51 9.96
C ASP A 422 7.94 -20.77 10.99
N GLN A 423 8.51 -20.36 12.13
CA GLN A 423 7.79 -19.61 13.17
C GLN A 423 7.36 -18.21 12.70
N LEU A 424 8.16 -17.54 11.87
CA LEU A 424 7.77 -16.26 11.27
C LEU A 424 6.65 -16.42 10.25
N VAL A 425 6.73 -17.43 9.39
CA VAL A 425 5.67 -17.71 8.40
C VAL A 425 4.36 -18.08 9.10
N ILE A 426 4.43 -18.91 10.14
CA ILE A 426 3.26 -19.29 10.96
C ILE A 426 2.69 -18.05 11.66
N GLY A 427 3.51 -17.22 12.31
CA GLY A 427 3.08 -15.99 12.97
C GLY A 427 2.41 -14.98 12.02
N VAL A 428 2.82 -14.94 10.75
CA VAL A 428 2.16 -14.13 9.71
C VAL A 428 0.86 -14.76 9.26
N LEU A 429 0.82 -16.08 9.09
CA LEU A 429 -0.39 -16.81 8.66
C LEU A 429 -1.45 -16.90 9.76
N THR A 430 -1.05 -16.93 11.04
CA THR A 430 -1.96 -16.92 12.18
C THR A 430 -2.49 -15.53 12.53
N PHE A 431 -2.17 -14.52 11.74
CA PHE A 431 -2.63 -13.14 11.94
C PHE A 431 -2.33 -12.53 13.32
N GLU A 432 -1.35 -13.06 14.04
CA GLU A 432 -0.96 -12.53 15.35
C GLU A 432 -0.83 -11.00 15.36
N PRO A 433 -0.17 -10.37 14.37
CA PRO A 433 -0.10 -8.92 14.28
C PRO A 433 -1.46 -8.24 14.07
N VAL A 434 -2.35 -8.84 13.30
CA VAL A 434 -3.68 -8.29 12.98
C VAL A 434 -4.65 -8.50 14.15
N ARG A 435 -4.61 -9.67 14.78
CA ARG A 435 -5.40 -9.99 15.99
C ARG A 435 -5.14 -8.98 17.10
N GLU A 436 -3.88 -8.73 17.45
CA GLU A 436 -3.53 -7.76 18.50
C GLU A 436 -3.97 -6.33 18.14
N THR A 437 -3.91 -5.95 16.86
CA THR A 437 -4.37 -4.61 16.44
C THR A 437 -5.87 -4.48 16.49
N LEU A 438 -6.59 -5.47 15.98
CA LEU A 438 -8.06 -5.46 16.03
C LEU A 438 -8.55 -5.43 17.48
N LEU A 439 -7.94 -6.22 18.34
CA LEU A 439 -8.26 -6.22 19.78
C LEU A 439 -7.88 -4.87 20.44
N ALA A 440 -6.69 -4.34 20.15
CA ALA A 440 -6.26 -3.04 20.68
C ALA A 440 -7.12 -1.89 20.14
N SER A 441 -7.49 -1.94 18.86
CA SER A 441 -8.36 -0.93 18.23
C SER A 441 -9.79 -0.99 18.77
N ALA A 442 -10.34 -2.20 18.96
CA ALA A 442 -11.64 -2.40 19.57
C ALA A 442 -11.64 -1.91 21.03
N THR A 443 -10.60 -2.24 21.80
CA THR A 443 -10.43 -1.76 23.18
C THR A 443 -10.29 -0.23 23.25
N LEU A 444 -9.54 0.37 22.32
CA LEU A 444 -9.37 1.82 22.24
C LEU A 444 -10.69 2.53 21.90
N LEU A 445 -11.46 2.00 20.95
CA LEU A 445 -12.78 2.51 20.60
C LEU A 445 -13.75 2.42 21.78
N LEU A 446 -13.75 1.30 22.49
CA LEU A 446 -14.60 1.10 23.68
C LEU A 446 -14.22 2.06 24.82
N THR A 447 -12.94 2.24 25.10
CA THR A 447 -12.46 3.14 26.16
C THR A 447 -12.65 4.62 25.80
N THR A 448 -12.50 4.99 24.53
CA THR A 448 -12.68 6.37 24.06
C THR A 448 -14.16 6.76 24.12
N THR A 449 -15.05 5.90 23.62
CA THR A 449 -16.51 6.13 23.68
C THR A 449 -17.03 6.16 25.11
N GLU A 450 -16.52 5.32 26.01
CA GLU A 450 -16.88 5.35 27.45
C GLU A 450 -16.40 6.65 28.12
N LYS A 451 -15.21 7.15 27.78
CA LYS A 451 -14.66 8.40 28.33
C LYS A 451 -15.40 9.63 27.83
N GLU A 452 -15.71 9.69 26.52
CA GLU A 452 -16.49 10.79 25.94
C GLU A 452 -17.93 10.80 26.50
N PHE A 453 -18.52 9.63 26.69
CA PHE A 453 -19.84 9.50 27.30
C PHE A 453 -19.83 9.97 28.74
N LYS A 454 -18.86 9.57 29.58
CA LYS A 454 -18.70 10.08 30.97
C LYS A 454 -18.52 11.59 31.01
N THR A 455 -17.74 12.14 30.06
CA THR A 455 -17.53 13.59 29.96
C THR A 455 -18.84 14.32 29.62
N THR A 456 -19.60 13.77 28.68
CA THR A 456 -20.91 14.33 28.28
C THR A 456 -21.93 14.26 29.40
N VAL A 457 -22.01 13.13 30.13
CA VAL A 457 -22.87 12.97 31.30
C VAL A 457 -22.51 13.96 32.42
N ASN A 458 -21.21 14.08 32.73
CA ASN A 458 -20.72 15.05 33.73
C ASN A 458 -20.97 16.51 33.32
N THR A 459 -20.97 16.80 32.03
CA THR A 459 -21.29 18.13 31.50
C THR A 459 -22.78 18.41 31.61
N ILE A 460 -23.62 17.42 31.34
CA ILE A 460 -25.08 17.50 31.49
C ILE A 460 -25.46 17.64 32.98
N GLU A 461 -24.81 16.90 33.89
CA GLU A 461 -24.99 17.08 35.35
C GLU A 461 -24.61 18.49 35.83
N LYS A 462 -23.48 19.02 35.36
CA LYS A 462 -23.07 20.41 35.65
C LYS A 462 -24.02 21.47 35.10
N ILE A 463 -24.69 21.22 33.97
CA ILE A 463 -25.71 22.09 33.39
C ILE A 463 -27.02 21.97 34.21
N LYS A 464 -27.36 20.77 34.68
CA LYS A 464 -28.51 20.52 35.54
C LYS A 464 -28.42 21.27 36.88
N ASP A 465 -27.21 21.32 37.47
CA ASP A 465 -26.98 22.04 38.73
C ASP A 465 -26.95 23.59 38.58
N ARG A 466 -26.97 24.12 37.35
CA ARG A 466 -26.92 25.58 37.09
C ARG A 466 -28.23 26.21 36.59
N GLY A 467 -29.28 25.44 36.30
CA GLY A 467 -30.51 25.98 35.73
C GLY A 467 -31.78 25.24 36.11
N GLU A 468 -32.67 25.94 36.77
CA GLU A 468 -33.96 25.45 37.23
C GLU A 468 -35.00 25.33 36.09
N GLU A 469 -35.86 24.35 36.25
CA GLU A 469 -37.19 24.07 35.64
C GLU A 469 -37.40 24.02 34.13
N GLU A 470 -36.93 24.96 33.30
CA GLU A 470 -37.12 24.87 31.83
C GLU A 470 -36.22 23.85 31.12
N LEU A 471 -35.18 23.35 31.80
CA LEU A 471 -34.23 22.38 31.26
C LEU A 471 -34.64 20.91 31.53
N LYS A 472 -35.68 20.66 32.33
CA LYS A 472 -36.07 19.28 32.65
C LYS A 472 -36.62 18.48 31.50
N GLU A 473 -37.40 19.10 30.61
CA GLU A 473 -37.95 18.43 29.42
C GLU A 473 -36.87 18.21 28.34
N GLY A 474 -36.00 19.17 28.12
CA GLY A 474 -34.86 19.05 27.19
C GLY A 474 -33.80 18.05 27.66
N ALA A 475 -33.50 18.02 28.96
CA ALA A 475 -32.55 17.07 29.56
C ALA A 475 -33.07 15.62 29.55
N MET A 476 -34.38 15.42 29.71
CA MET A 476 -35.00 14.08 29.60
C MET A 476 -34.94 13.56 28.15
N PHE A 477 -35.19 14.42 27.15
CA PHE A 477 -35.10 14.07 25.74
C PHE A 477 -33.65 13.75 25.31
N VAL A 478 -32.66 14.55 25.74
CA VAL A 478 -31.24 14.32 25.46
C VAL A 478 -30.71 13.10 26.22
N GLY A 479 -31.16 12.85 27.45
CA GLY A 479 -30.82 11.66 28.23
C GLY A 479 -31.38 10.37 27.62
N GLU A 480 -32.57 10.40 27.05
CA GLU A 480 -33.18 9.27 26.35
C GLU A 480 -32.50 8.97 25.01
N LEU A 481 -32.14 10.02 24.25
CA LEU A 481 -31.33 9.93 23.04
C LEU A 481 -29.90 9.43 23.32
N GLY A 482 -29.28 9.90 24.39
CA GLY A 482 -27.96 9.45 24.84
C GLY A 482 -27.95 7.97 25.26
N ASN A 483 -29.00 7.52 26.01
CA ASN A 483 -29.14 6.11 26.40
C ASN A 483 -29.46 5.18 25.21
N LYS A 484 -30.30 5.62 24.26
CA LYS A 484 -30.54 4.86 23.02
C LYS A 484 -29.29 4.82 22.12
N GLY A 485 -28.58 5.92 22.02
CA GLY A 485 -27.28 5.99 21.29
C GLY A 485 -26.23 5.09 21.93
N ARG A 486 -26.08 5.13 23.28
CA ARG A 486 -25.15 4.25 24.01
C ARG A 486 -25.47 2.77 23.80
N LYS A 487 -26.75 2.37 23.95
CA LYS A 487 -27.17 0.97 23.77
C LYS A 487 -26.89 0.50 22.33
N ARG A 488 -27.08 1.35 21.30
CA ARG A 488 -26.73 1.05 19.91
C ARG A 488 -25.21 0.93 19.72
N ILE A 489 -24.43 1.90 20.18
CA ILE A 489 -22.97 1.92 20.02
C ILE A 489 -22.33 0.73 20.75
N VAL A 490 -22.74 0.47 22.00
CA VAL A 490 -22.24 -0.68 22.78
C VAL A 490 -22.66 -2.01 22.16
N LYS A 491 -23.88 -2.10 21.62
CA LYS A 491 -24.32 -3.29 20.88
C LYS A 491 -23.50 -3.48 19.61
N THR A 492 -23.35 -2.43 18.78
CA THR A 492 -22.57 -2.50 17.54
C THR A 492 -21.09 -2.82 17.80
N ALA A 493 -20.50 -2.28 18.89
CA ALA A 493 -19.13 -2.59 19.28
C ALA A 493 -18.98 -4.03 19.78
N LYS A 494 -19.95 -4.54 20.58
CA LYS A 494 -19.97 -5.95 20.97
C LYS A 494 -20.19 -6.90 19.80
N ASP A 495 -21.11 -6.56 18.90
CA ASP A 495 -21.39 -7.35 17.70
C ASP A 495 -20.14 -7.39 16.78
N ALA A 496 -19.36 -6.29 16.70
CA ALA A 496 -18.10 -6.22 15.97
C ALA A 496 -16.98 -7.02 16.65
N GLU A 497 -16.90 -6.99 17.99
CA GLU A 497 -15.93 -7.78 18.78
C GLU A 497 -16.24 -9.28 18.64
N GLU A 498 -17.51 -9.67 18.79
CA GLU A 498 -17.97 -11.06 18.65
C GLU A 498 -17.74 -11.59 17.22
N PHE A 499 -18.02 -10.77 16.20
CA PHE A 499 -17.72 -11.09 14.79
C PHE A 499 -16.21 -11.25 14.54
N ALA A 500 -15.38 -10.38 15.13
CA ALA A 500 -13.92 -10.45 14.99
C ALA A 500 -13.37 -11.71 15.70
N VAL A 501 -13.85 -12.02 16.91
CA VAL A 501 -13.45 -13.22 17.67
C VAL A 501 -13.89 -14.50 16.94
N GLU A 502 -15.15 -14.57 16.50
CA GLU A 502 -15.68 -15.72 15.76
C GLU A 502 -14.96 -15.91 14.40
N GLY A 503 -14.60 -14.80 13.72
CA GLY A 503 -13.79 -14.83 12.50
C GLY A 503 -12.39 -15.37 12.76
N ILE A 504 -11.76 -14.99 13.86
CA ILE A 504 -10.43 -15.47 14.27
C ILE A 504 -10.49 -16.96 14.64
N GLU A 505 -11.45 -17.38 15.44
CA GLU A 505 -11.62 -18.79 15.81
C GLU A 505 -11.86 -19.69 14.60
N ARG A 506 -12.66 -19.24 13.62
CA ARG A 506 -12.88 -19.98 12.37
C ARG A 506 -11.60 -20.11 11.53
N VAL A 507 -10.75 -19.08 11.52
CA VAL A 507 -9.47 -19.11 10.79
C VAL A 507 -8.43 -19.96 11.54
N GLU A 508 -8.38 -19.92 12.87
CA GLU A 508 -7.54 -20.82 13.68
C GLU A 508 -7.94 -22.28 13.50
N ASP A 509 -9.23 -22.60 13.51
CA ASP A 509 -9.75 -23.95 13.31
C ASP A 509 -9.46 -24.46 11.89
N PHE A 510 -9.62 -23.62 10.87
CA PHE A 510 -9.29 -23.96 9.48
C PHE A 510 -7.78 -24.20 9.27
N THR A 511 -6.92 -23.38 9.90
CA THR A 511 -5.45 -23.51 9.82
C THR A 511 -4.94 -24.72 10.60
N LEU A 512 -5.45 -24.97 11.82
CA LEU A 512 -5.12 -26.14 12.63
C LEU A 512 -5.53 -27.44 11.91
N THR A 513 -6.75 -27.49 11.40
CA THR A 513 -7.26 -28.65 10.64
C THR A 513 -6.47 -28.88 9.33
N GLY A 514 -6.01 -27.80 8.69
CA GLY A 514 -5.13 -27.86 7.51
C GLY A 514 -3.73 -28.37 7.84
N ILE A 515 -3.16 -27.97 8.96
CA ILE A 515 -1.84 -28.41 9.45
C ILE A 515 -1.90 -29.87 9.87
N GLU A 516 -2.92 -30.29 10.64
CA GLU A 516 -3.10 -31.69 11.05
C GLU A 516 -3.26 -32.62 9.84
N ARG A 517 -4.04 -32.21 8.81
CA ARG A 517 -4.15 -32.99 7.57
C ARG A 517 -2.85 -33.06 6.78
N ALA A 518 -2.05 -31.98 6.77
CA ALA A 518 -0.74 -31.96 6.12
C ALA A 518 0.26 -32.86 6.85
N GLU A 519 0.27 -32.86 8.19
CA GLU A 519 1.08 -33.77 9.02
C GLU A 519 0.66 -35.24 8.79
N GLU A 520 -0.63 -35.53 8.79
CA GLU A 520 -1.15 -36.89 8.55
C GLU A 520 -0.76 -37.42 7.17
N MET A 521 -0.87 -36.56 6.12
CA MET A 521 -0.42 -36.91 4.77
C MET A 521 1.10 -37.13 4.70
N THR A 522 1.88 -36.31 5.41
CA THR A 522 3.35 -36.43 5.47
C THR A 522 3.77 -37.71 6.19
N ILE A 523 3.13 -38.04 7.32
CA ILE A 523 3.37 -39.28 8.09
C ILE A 523 2.96 -40.50 7.26
N LYS A 524 1.81 -40.45 6.55
CA LYS A 524 1.39 -41.49 5.63
C LYS A 524 2.37 -41.69 4.47
N GLY A 525 2.86 -40.58 3.90
CA GLY A 525 3.89 -40.60 2.85
C GLY A 525 5.21 -41.23 3.32
N LEU A 526 5.68 -40.85 4.52
CA LEU A 526 6.91 -41.41 5.14
C LEU A 526 6.74 -42.89 5.49
N LYS A 527 5.60 -43.31 6.02
CA LYS A 527 5.30 -44.75 6.26
C LYS A 527 5.31 -45.56 4.96
N LYS A 528 4.73 -45.00 3.88
CA LYS A 528 4.71 -45.65 2.56
C LYS A 528 6.11 -45.77 1.95
N ALA A 529 6.94 -44.73 2.09
CA ALA A 529 8.34 -44.74 1.66
C ALA A 529 9.19 -45.74 2.47
N LYS A 530 9.02 -45.78 3.81
CA LYS A 530 9.69 -46.75 4.69
C LYS A 530 9.33 -48.19 4.30
N ASN A 531 8.08 -48.49 4.08
CA ASN A 531 7.63 -49.83 3.66
C ASN A 531 8.15 -50.24 2.27
N ARG A 532 8.30 -49.25 1.35
CA ARG A 532 8.91 -49.46 0.04
C ARG A 532 10.39 -49.83 0.14
N ILE A 533 11.14 -49.11 1.00
CA ILE A 533 12.53 -49.36 1.26
C ILE A 533 12.76 -50.75 1.94
N ILE A 534 11.86 -51.13 2.87
CA ILE A 534 11.93 -52.45 3.52
C ILE A 534 11.67 -53.56 2.47
N ARG A 535 10.64 -53.45 1.63
CA ARG A 535 10.36 -54.41 0.55
C ARG A 535 11.52 -54.50 -0.48
N GLU A 536 12.15 -53.35 -0.82
CA GLU A 536 13.33 -53.39 -1.69
C GLU A 536 14.55 -54.08 -1.03
N LYS A 537 14.76 -53.85 0.27
CA LYS A 537 15.82 -54.57 1.04
C LYS A 537 15.55 -56.07 1.12
N GLU A 538 14.32 -56.49 1.36
CA GLU A 538 13.92 -57.90 1.37
C GLU A 538 14.08 -58.53 -0.02
N LYS A 539 13.72 -57.82 -1.08
CA LYS A 539 13.89 -58.25 -2.46
C LYS A 539 15.35 -58.36 -2.90
N ARG A 540 16.23 -57.53 -2.34
CA ARG A 540 17.69 -57.66 -2.53
C ARG A 540 18.29 -58.81 -1.75
N ARG A 541 17.81 -59.07 -0.50
CA ARG A 541 18.24 -60.23 0.31
C ARG A 541 17.79 -61.56 -0.35
N SER A 542 16.58 -61.61 -0.92
CA SER A 542 16.09 -62.84 -1.60
C SER A 542 16.75 -63.12 -2.96
N LYS A 543 17.51 -62.14 -3.52
CA LYS A 543 18.24 -62.29 -4.79
C LYS A 543 19.74 -62.51 -4.59
N GLY A 544 20.21 -62.81 -3.36
CA GLY A 544 21.59 -63.21 -3.11
C GLY A 544 22.64 -62.12 -3.30
N PHE A 545 22.25 -60.84 -3.26
CA PHE A 545 23.17 -59.73 -3.15
C PHE A 545 23.31 -59.31 -1.67
N ILE A 546 24.33 -59.90 -0.99
CA ILE A 546 24.76 -59.84 0.39
C ILE A 546 24.01 -60.73 1.34
#